data_44f9393d5c1f4f598a5e077f753aee69
#
_entry.id   44f9393d5c1f4f598a5e077f753aee69
#
_cell.length_a   1.000
_cell.length_b   1.000
_cell.length_c   1.000
_cell.angle_alpha   90.00
_cell.angle_beta   90.00
_cell.angle_gamma   90.00
#
_symmetry.space_group_name_H-M   'P 1'
#
loop_
_entity.id
_entity.type
_entity.pdbx_description
1 polymer ?
#
loop_
_entity_poly.entity_id
_entity_poly.type
_entity_poly.pdbx_seq_one_letter_code
_entity_poly.pdbx_strand_id
1 'polypeptide(L)'
;MAHAAIGGGSKLRSVLGLLLVLAGALAWLDREVRAETVAVLGPSHLDQTTTTPYSLALDASGQTVRLEGLIDFGITRDLTALLEATSDVRSIELESPGGRVAEARGLIKVIERFALQTSAVGDCASACALVYMSGHTRYLEPGARLGFHRYGLFSPLVALFLDPEAELEKDLAVFRRHDVTEAFIERLAATPHETMWFPSPAELLRARVVDVVGRPD
;
A
#
# COMPACT_ATOMS: atom_id res chain seq x y z
N MET A 1 -17.39 86.84 -15.66
CA MET A 1 -16.47 85.75 -16.10
C MET A 1 -16.08 84.98 -14.84
N ALA A 2 -16.61 83.81 -14.60
CA ALA A 2 -16.33 83.00 -13.39
C ALA A 2 -15.53 81.80 -13.80
N HIS A 3 -14.32 81.65 -13.24
CA HIS A 3 -13.47 80.44 -13.37
C HIS A 3 -13.92 79.43 -12.36
N ALA A 4 -14.34 78.27 -12.82
CA ALA A 4 -14.58 77.08 -12.01
C ALA A 4 -13.29 76.35 -11.80
N ALA A 5 -12.83 76.21 -10.56
CA ALA A 5 -11.69 75.41 -10.17
C ALA A 5 -12.16 73.96 -9.97
N ILE A 6 -11.58 73.04 -10.74
CA ILE A 6 -11.89 71.59 -10.70
C ILE A 6 -11.13 70.96 -9.53
N GLY A 7 -11.89 70.57 -8.48
CA GLY A 7 -11.34 69.85 -7.33
C GLY A 7 -11.06 68.34 -7.62
N GLY A 8 -9.96 68.04 -8.30
CA GLY A 8 -9.57 66.67 -8.68
C GLY A 8 -8.61 65.93 -7.72
N GLY A 9 -8.10 66.64 -6.68
CA GLY A 9 -7.00 66.09 -5.87
C GLY A 9 -7.32 65.10 -4.73
N SER A 10 -8.55 65.10 -4.23
CA SER A 10 -8.90 64.31 -3.05
C SER A 10 -9.22 62.82 -3.36
N LYS A 11 -9.87 62.58 -4.49
CA LYS A 11 -10.21 61.18 -4.91
C LYS A 11 -8.98 60.36 -5.32
N LEU A 12 -8.00 61.01 -5.96
CA LEU A 12 -6.74 60.34 -6.38
C LEU A 12 -5.88 59.92 -5.18
N ARG A 13 -5.85 60.75 -4.12
CA ARG A 13 -5.12 60.43 -2.88
C ARG A 13 -5.77 59.24 -2.11
N SER A 14 -7.11 59.16 -2.12
CA SER A 14 -7.83 58.06 -1.48
C SER A 14 -7.64 56.72 -2.21
N VAL A 15 -7.61 56.74 -3.55
CA VAL A 15 -7.38 55.52 -4.36
C VAL A 15 -5.90 55.05 -4.19
N LEU A 16 -4.97 55.95 -4.16
CA LEU A 16 -3.54 55.62 -3.96
C LEU A 16 -3.29 55.03 -2.55
N GLY A 17 -3.94 55.58 -1.53
CA GLY A 17 -3.89 55.05 -0.16
C GLY A 17 -4.47 53.63 -0.05
N LEU A 18 -5.60 53.36 -0.72
CA LEU A 18 -6.23 52.01 -0.73
C LEU A 18 -5.34 50.99 -1.44
N LEU A 19 -4.72 51.37 -2.56
CA LEU A 19 -3.81 50.46 -3.30
C LEU A 19 -2.55 50.12 -2.48
N LEU A 20 -1.98 51.07 -1.72
CA LEU A 20 -0.85 50.80 -0.84
C LEU A 20 -1.21 49.90 0.32
N VAL A 21 -2.40 50.02 0.90
CA VAL A 21 -2.89 49.13 1.97
C VAL A 21 -3.10 47.71 1.43
N LEU A 22 -3.69 47.56 0.24
CA LEU A 22 -3.89 46.28 -0.41
C LEU A 22 -2.57 45.60 -0.79
N ALA A 23 -1.62 46.36 -1.29
CA ALA A 23 -0.27 45.84 -1.61
C ALA A 23 0.47 45.39 -0.34
N GLY A 24 0.34 46.13 0.76
CA GLY A 24 0.89 45.77 2.06
C GLY A 24 0.28 44.49 2.63
N ALA A 25 -1.06 44.34 2.53
CA ALA A 25 -1.77 43.16 2.97
C ALA A 25 -1.41 41.92 2.16
N LEU A 26 -1.28 42.04 0.83
CA LEU A 26 -0.83 40.97 -0.06
C LEU A 26 0.61 40.54 0.22
N ALA A 27 1.51 41.49 0.47
CA ALA A 27 2.89 41.19 0.82
C ALA A 27 3.02 40.52 2.21
N TRP A 28 2.15 40.88 3.14
CA TRP A 28 2.09 40.25 4.46
C TRP A 28 1.55 38.80 4.38
N LEU A 29 0.47 38.60 3.60
CA LEU A 29 -0.07 37.24 3.33
C LEU A 29 0.96 36.33 2.65
N ASP A 30 1.69 36.85 1.65
CA ASP A 30 2.74 36.08 0.94
C ASP A 30 3.88 35.69 1.91
N ARG A 31 4.20 36.58 2.85
CA ARG A 31 5.23 36.31 3.88
C ARG A 31 4.78 35.26 4.92
N GLU A 32 3.50 35.30 5.32
CA GLU A 32 2.93 34.33 6.26
C GLU A 32 2.83 32.95 5.62
N VAL A 33 2.33 32.86 4.39
CA VAL A 33 2.25 31.60 3.62
C VAL A 33 3.64 31.01 3.39
N ARG A 34 4.65 31.83 3.07
CA ARG A 34 6.04 31.34 2.91
C ARG A 34 6.65 30.90 4.23
N ALA A 35 6.33 31.57 5.33
CA ALA A 35 6.85 31.18 6.66
C ALA A 35 6.25 29.82 7.10
N GLU A 36 4.95 29.58 6.90
CA GLU A 36 4.33 28.30 7.18
C GLU A 36 4.83 27.19 6.25
N THR A 37 5.02 27.47 4.96
CA THR A 37 5.54 26.49 4.00
C THR A 37 6.98 26.08 4.33
N VAL A 38 7.82 27.02 4.75
CA VAL A 38 9.21 26.74 5.17
C VAL A 38 9.25 26.01 6.51
N ALA A 39 8.31 26.27 7.42
CA ALA A 39 8.20 25.54 8.69
C ALA A 39 7.76 24.09 8.49
N VAL A 40 6.89 23.83 7.50
CA VAL A 40 6.46 22.47 7.13
C VAL A 40 7.56 21.68 6.39
N LEU A 41 8.46 22.40 5.66
CA LEU A 41 9.56 21.79 4.91
C LEU A 41 10.93 21.99 5.57
N GLY A 42 10.99 22.34 6.86
CA GLY A 42 12.24 22.51 7.61
C GLY A 42 13.06 21.22 7.66
N PRO A 43 14.42 21.32 7.78
CA PRO A 43 15.32 20.16 7.75
C PRO A 43 15.08 19.12 8.84
N SER A 44 14.28 19.39 9.84
CA SER A 44 13.89 18.44 10.89
C SER A 44 13.00 17.27 10.39
N HIS A 45 12.41 17.36 9.19
CA HIS A 45 11.65 16.27 8.59
C HIS A 45 12.49 15.31 7.74
N LEU A 46 13.77 15.65 7.44
CA LEU A 46 14.64 14.79 6.65
C LEU A 46 15.48 13.82 7.49
N ASP A 47 15.45 13.93 8.80
CA ASP A 47 16.20 13.05 9.73
C ASP A 47 15.31 12.09 10.54
N GLN A 48 14.08 11.83 10.07
CA GLN A 48 13.38 10.64 10.48
C GLN A 48 13.96 9.51 9.62
N THR A 49 14.83 8.71 10.20
CA THR A 49 15.07 7.33 9.77
C THR A 49 13.69 6.67 9.68
N THR A 50 13.10 6.70 8.50
CA THR A 50 11.87 5.98 8.18
C THR A 50 12.24 4.51 8.26
N THR A 51 12.10 3.93 9.45
CA THR A 51 12.15 2.48 9.59
C THR A 51 11.03 1.97 8.71
N THR A 52 11.39 1.31 7.63
CA THR A 52 10.41 0.69 6.75
C THR A 52 9.62 -0.32 7.58
N PRO A 53 8.28 -0.33 7.51
CA PRO A 53 7.47 -1.25 8.31
C PRO A 53 7.60 -2.71 7.86
N TYR A 54 8.49 -3.00 6.92
CA TYR A 54 8.82 -4.32 6.38
C TYR A 54 10.34 -4.49 6.23
N SER A 55 10.76 -5.72 6.10
CA SER A 55 12.11 -6.09 5.68
C SER A 55 12.05 -7.05 4.48
N LEU A 56 13.04 -6.91 3.59
CA LEU A 56 13.34 -7.84 2.50
C LEU A 56 14.79 -8.27 2.65
N ALA A 57 15.03 -9.55 2.86
CA ALA A 57 16.37 -10.09 3.04
C ALA A 57 16.57 -11.34 2.18
N LEU A 58 17.74 -11.47 1.57
CA LEU A 58 18.17 -12.70 0.93
C LEU A 58 18.71 -13.67 2.00
N ASP A 59 18.39 -14.94 1.85
CA ASP A 59 19.00 -16.00 2.63
C ASP A 59 20.49 -16.18 2.27
N ALA A 60 21.19 -17.01 3.01
CA ALA A 60 22.62 -17.27 2.80
C ALA A 60 22.93 -17.95 1.44
N SER A 61 21.96 -18.62 0.83
CA SER A 61 22.09 -19.24 -0.50
C SER A 61 21.91 -18.24 -1.64
N GLY A 62 21.29 -17.10 -1.39
CA GLY A 62 20.87 -16.13 -2.41
C GLY A 62 19.69 -16.60 -3.26
N GLN A 63 18.98 -17.67 -2.87
CA GLN A 63 17.88 -18.25 -3.64
C GLN A 63 16.51 -17.94 -3.07
N THR A 64 16.44 -17.48 -1.81
CA THR A 64 15.20 -17.18 -1.13
C THR A 64 15.19 -15.74 -0.62
N VAL A 65 14.15 -15.00 -0.93
CA VAL A 65 13.88 -13.71 -0.32
C VAL A 65 12.92 -13.91 0.84
N ARG A 66 13.24 -13.39 2.02
CA ARG A 66 12.33 -13.33 3.17
C ARG A 66 11.68 -11.95 3.26
N LEU A 67 10.37 -11.92 3.27
CA LEU A 67 9.55 -10.74 3.52
C LEU A 67 8.94 -10.84 4.91
N GLU A 68 9.28 -9.90 5.78
CA GLU A 68 8.70 -9.77 7.12
C GLU A 68 8.08 -8.39 7.33
N GLY A 69 6.99 -8.31 8.10
CA GLY A 69 6.34 -7.05 8.47
C GLY A 69 5.18 -6.65 7.57
N LEU A 70 4.83 -5.38 7.57
CA LEU A 70 3.65 -4.86 6.87
C LEU A 70 3.88 -4.74 5.36
N ILE A 71 2.89 -5.13 4.57
CA ILE A 71 2.84 -4.78 3.13
C ILE A 71 2.48 -3.29 3.02
N ASP A 72 3.50 -2.43 2.86
CA ASP A 72 3.32 -0.98 2.83
C ASP A 72 4.04 -0.34 1.65
N PHE A 73 3.87 0.95 1.48
CA PHE A 73 4.40 1.72 0.35
C PHE A 73 5.88 1.44 0.06
N GLY A 74 6.16 1.18 -1.19
CA GLY A 74 7.51 0.98 -1.71
C GLY A 74 7.96 -0.47 -1.76
N ILE A 75 7.29 -1.42 -1.07
CA ILE A 75 7.70 -2.81 -1.02
C ILE A 75 7.76 -3.47 -2.40
N THR A 76 6.83 -3.12 -3.30
CA THR A 76 6.82 -3.61 -4.69
C THR A 76 8.07 -3.17 -5.45
N ARG A 77 8.46 -1.90 -5.31
CA ARG A 77 9.69 -1.34 -5.92
C ARG A 77 10.92 -2.04 -5.36
N ASP A 78 10.99 -2.18 -4.04
CA ASP A 78 12.17 -2.71 -3.36
C ASP A 78 12.38 -4.19 -3.67
N LEU A 79 11.30 -4.99 -3.69
CA LEU A 79 11.35 -6.39 -4.14
C LEU A 79 11.78 -6.49 -5.60
N THR A 80 11.25 -5.64 -6.47
CA THR A 80 11.63 -5.61 -7.89
C THR A 80 13.12 -5.33 -8.05
N ALA A 81 13.63 -4.30 -7.37
CA ALA A 81 15.04 -3.92 -7.43
C ALA A 81 15.96 -5.04 -6.91
N LEU A 82 15.57 -5.71 -5.82
CA LEU A 82 16.31 -6.85 -5.27
C LEU A 82 16.39 -8.01 -6.26
N LEU A 83 15.26 -8.39 -6.87
CA LEU A 83 15.19 -9.49 -7.83
C LEU A 83 15.89 -9.16 -9.16
N GLU A 84 15.89 -7.90 -9.60
CA GLU A 84 16.64 -7.47 -10.78
C GLU A 84 18.16 -7.43 -10.55
N ALA A 85 18.58 -7.22 -9.29
CA ALA A 85 19.99 -7.21 -8.90
C ALA A 85 20.55 -8.60 -8.57
N THR A 86 19.67 -9.61 -8.40
CA THR A 86 20.08 -10.94 -7.93
C THR A 86 19.57 -12.01 -8.90
N SER A 87 20.50 -12.71 -9.56
CA SER A 87 20.16 -13.92 -10.33
C SER A 87 19.90 -15.10 -9.38
N ASP A 88 19.09 -16.06 -9.82
CA ASP A 88 18.85 -17.34 -9.15
C ASP A 88 17.89 -17.34 -7.95
N VAL A 89 17.20 -16.24 -7.63
CA VAL A 89 16.11 -16.25 -6.65
C VAL A 89 14.96 -17.12 -7.20
N ARG A 90 14.51 -18.08 -6.40
CA ARG A 90 13.48 -19.06 -6.77
C ARG A 90 12.24 -18.99 -5.89
N SER A 91 12.39 -18.50 -4.68
CA SER A 91 11.31 -18.49 -3.69
C SER A 91 11.26 -17.21 -2.89
N ILE A 92 10.07 -16.92 -2.36
CA ILE A 92 9.84 -15.89 -1.38
C ILE A 92 9.13 -16.47 -0.15
N GLU A 93 9.74 -16.28 1.01
CA GLU A 93 9.15 -16.58 2.32
C GLU A 93 8.34 -15.38 2.80
N LEU A 94 7.15 -15.63 3.33
CA LEU A 94 6.18 -14.62 3.72
C LEU A 94 5.83 -14.77 5.21
N GLU A 95 6.04 -13.69 5.97
CA GLU A 95 5.57 -13.53 7.33
C GLU A 95 5.07 -12.10 7.52
N SER A 96 3.73 -11.91 7.44
CA SER A 96 3.15 -10.58 7.39
C SER A 96 1.69 -10.58 7.87
N PRO A 97 1.27 -9.59 8.65
CA PRO A 97 -0.14 -9.40 8.99
C PRO A 97 -0.97 -8.87 7.80
N GLY A 98 -0.33 -8.58 6.66
CA GLY A 98 -0.95 -7.95 5.50
C GLY A 98 -0.65 -6.46 5.40
N GLY A 99 -1.58 -5.69 4.85
CA GLY A 99 -1.41 -4.24 4.68
C GLY A 99 -2.11 -3.71 3.43
N ARG A 100 -1.40 -2.94 2.62
CA ARG A 100 -1.97 -2.24 1.46
C ARG A 100 -2.23 -3.18 0.29
N VAL A 101 -3.50 -3.31 -0.09
CA VAL A 101 -3.92 -4.16 -1.21
C VAL A 101 -3.27 -3.72 -2.54
N ALA A 102 -3.07 -2.41 -2.75
CA ALA A 102 -2.40 -1.91 -3.96
C ALA A 102 -0.96 -2.44 -4.08
N GLU A 103 -0.19 -2.44 -2.98
CA GLU A 103 1.16 -3.01 -2.93
C GLU A 103 1.13 -4.54 -3.07
N ALA A 104 0.16 -5.21 -2.43
CA ALA A 104 -0.02 -6.66 -2.60
C ALA A 104 -0.25 -7.05 -4.06
N ARG A 105 -1.11 -6.30 -4.78
CA ARG A 105 -1.32 -6.50 -6.23
C ARG A 105 -0.06 -6.20 -7.05
N GLY A 106 0.79 -5.29 -6.58
CA GLY A 106 2.11 -5.05 -7.15
C GLY A 106 3.03 -6.25 -6.96
N LEU A 107 3.14 -6.75 -5.72
CA LEU A 107 3.94 -7.93 -5.37
C LEU A 107 3.52 -9.17 -6.15
N ILE A 108 2.21 -9.41 -6.35
CA ILE A 108 1.69 -10.50 -7.18
C ILE A 108 2.32 -10.46 -8.58
N LYS A 109 2.30 -9.29 -9.24
CA LYS A 109 2.86 -9.13 -10.58
C LYS A 109 4.37 -9.39 -10.61
N VAL A 110 5.08 -9.00 -9.56
CA VAL A 110 6.53 -9.23 -9.42
C VAL A 110 6.80 -10.73 -9.24
N ILE A 111 6.11 -11.41 -8.34
CA ILE A 111 6.24 -12.84 -8.07
C ILE A 111 5.93 -13.66 -9.32
N GLU A 112 4.84 -13.34 -10.03
CA GLU A 112 4.46 -13.97 -11.29
C GLU A 112 5.51 -13.73 -12.39
N ARG A 113 6.02 -12.48 -12.53
CA ARG A 113 7.05 -12.13 -13.52
C ARG A 113 8.35 -12.91 -13.33
N PHE A 114 8.77 -13.11 -12.08
CA PHE A 114 10.00 -13.84 -11.75
C PHE A 114 9.75 -15.33 -11.51
N ALA A 115 8.52 -15.81 -11.69
CA ALA A 115 8.11 -17.19 -11.50
C ALA A 115 8.56 -17.76 -10.16
N LEU A 116 8.33 -17.04 -9.06
CA LEU A 116 8.75 -17.47 -7.73
C LEU A 116 7.77 -18.48 -7.11
N GLN A 117 8.28 -19.36 -6.29
CA GLN A 117 7.53 -20.13 -5.29
C GLN A 117 7.20 -19.22 -4.12
N THR A 118 6.09 -19.46 -3.44
CA THR A 118 5.74 -18.77 -2.19
C THR A 118 5.70 -19.75 -1.03
N SER A 119 6.25 -19.35 0.10
CA SER A 119 6.20 -20.13 1.35
C SER A 119 5.68 -19.25 2.48
N ALA A 120 4.65 -19.67 3.20
CA ALA A 120 4.30 -19.07 4.47
C ALA A 120 5.14 -19.72 5.58
N VAL A 121 5.94 -18.92 6.29
CA VAL A 121 6.87 -19.37 7.32
C VAL A 121 6.44 -19.01 8.75
N GLY A 122 5.45 -18.11 8.84
CA GLY A 122 4.79 -17.65 10.05
C GLY A 122 3.32 -17.31 9.73
N ASP A 123 2.77 -16.31 10.41
CA ASP A 123 1.45 -15.80 10.08
C ASP A 123 1.50 -14.97 8.80
N CYS A 124 0.77 -15.38 7.77
CA CYS A 124 0.59 -14.63 6.54
C CYS A 124 -0.91 -14.37 6.35
N ALA A 125 -1.36 -13.14 6.66
CA ALA A 125 -2.78 -12.82 6.78
C ALA A 125 -3.20 -11.67 5.85
N SER A 126 -4.50 -11.62 5.51
CA SER A 126 -5.09 -10.52 4.72
C SER A 126 -4.38 -10.34 3.37
N ALA A 127 -3.84 -9.15 3.09
CA ALA A 127 -3.09 -8.86 1.86
C ALA A 127 -1.87 -9.79 1.65
N CYS A 128 -1.28 -10.35 2.73
CA CYS A 128 -0.22 -11.35 2.62
C CYS A 128 -0.74 -12.67 2.02
N ALA A 129 -1.90 -13.14 2.47
CA ALA A 129 -2.51 -14.34 1.91
C ALA A 129 -2.87 -14.17 0.42
N LEU A 130 -3.21 -12.96 0.00
CA LEU A 130 -3.40 -12.64 -1.41
C LEU A 130 -2.09 -12.72 -2.19
N VAL A 131 -0.98 -12.17 -1.65
CA VAL A 131 0.36 -12.28 -2.24
C VAL A 131 0.81 -13.74 -2.31
N TYR A 132 0.58 -14.52 -1.25
CA TYR A 132 0.92 -15.93 -1.18
C TYR A 132 0.32 -16.74 -2.35
N MET A 133 -0.89 -16.37 -2.81
CA MET A 133 -1.55 -17.05 -3.93
C MET A 133 -0.82 -16.90 -5.27
N SER A 134 0.09 -15.95 -5.44
CA SER A 134 0.80 -15.71 -6.70
C SER A 134 1.96 -16.68 -6.97
N GLY A 135 2.35 -17.49 -6.00
CA GLY A 135 3.37 -18.50 -6.19
C GLY A 135 2.95 -19.60 -7.17
N HIS A 136 3.85 -20.00 -8.08
CA HIS A 136 3.58 -21.13 -8.97
C HIS A 136 3.52 -22.47 -8.22
N THR A 137 4.17 -22.57 -7.06
CA THR A 137 4.03 -23.61 -6.05
C THR A 137 3.97 -22.93 -4.68
N ARG A 138 3.00 -23.31 -3.86
CA ARG A 138 2.67 -22.64 -2.60
C ARG A 138 2.90 -23.59 -1.44
N TYR A 139 3.88 -23.24 -0.61
CA TYR A 139 4.28 -24.04 0.56
C TYR A 139 3.72 -23.44 1.85
N LEU A 140 3.25 -24.29 2.73
CA LEU A 140 2.90 -23.93 4.11
C LEU A 140 3.83 -24.65 5.06
N GLU A 141 4.72 -23.93 5.74
CA GLU A 141 5.62 -24.53 6.71
C GLU A 141 4.90 -25.01 7.97
N PRO A 142 5.45 -26.02 8.66
CA PRO A 142 4.88 -26.49 9.93
C PRO A 142 4.80 -25.35 10.95
N GLY A 143 3.58 -25.11 11.45
CA GLY A 143 3.31 -24.01 12.40
C GLY A 143 2.90 -22.70 11.77
N ALA A 144 3.14 -22.49 10.48
CA ALA A 144 2.67 -21.31 9.75
C ALA A 144 1.14 -21.34 9.54
N ARG A 145 0.54 -20.16 9.40
CA ARG A 145 -0.91 -20.01 9.23
C ARG A 145 -1.23 -19.00 8.12
N LEU A 146 -2.27 -19.29 7.36
CA LEU A 146 -2.84 -18.36 6.40
C LEU A 146 -4.15 -17.78 6.96
N GLY A 147 -4.27 -16.45 6.98
CA GLY A 147 -5.43 -15.74 7.52
C GLY A 147 -6.21 -15.00 6.44
N PHE A 148 -7.52 -15.15 6.43
CA PHE A 148 -8.41 -14.61 5.41
C PHE A 148 -9.55 -13.79 6.00
N HIS A 149 -9.89 -12.70 5.34
CA HIS A 149 -11.08 -11.90 5.55
C HIS A 149 -11.41 -11.10 4.27
N ARG A 150 -12.65 -10.66 4.14
CA ARG A 150 -13.04 -9.82 3.01
C ARG A 150 -12.37 -8.46 3.05
N TYR A 151 -12.24 -7.83 1.90
CA TYR A 151 -11.75 -6.46 1.77
C TYR A 151 -12.56 -5.47 2.63
N GLY A 152 -11.87 -4.53 3.29
CA GLY A 152 -12.48 -3.44 4.05
C GLY A 152 -11.95 -2.08 3.59
N LEU A 153 -12.82 -1.08 3.54
CA LEU A 153 -12.43 0.31 3.28
C LEU A 153 -12.20 1.03 4.61
N PHE A 154 -11.00 1.59 4.77
CA PHE A 154 -10.63 2.32 6.00
C PHE A 154 -11.18 3.75 6.07
N SER A 155 -11.78 4.27 4.99
CA SER A 155 -12.28 5.65 4.94
C SER A 155 -13.61 5.74 4.21
N PRO A 156 -14.63 6.39 4.82
CA PRO A 156 -15.89 6.67 4.14
C PRO A 156 -15.72 7.53 2.87
N LEU A 157 -14.69 8.39 2.80
CA LEU A 157 -14.39 9.20 1.63
C LEU A 157 -13.90 8.33 0.46
N VAL A 158 -13.14 7.29 0.74
CA VAL A 158 -12.68 6.33 -0.28
C VAL A 158 -13.86 5.54 -0.83
N ALA A 159 -14.87 5.23 0.00
CA ALA A 159 -16.10 4.55 -0.42
C ALA A 159 -16.94 5.36 -1.45
N LEU A 160 -16.72 6.66 -1.58
CA LEU A 160 -17.37 7.48 -2.62
C LEU A 160 -16.79 7.25 -4.02
N PHE A 161 -15.56 6.74 -4.12
CA PHE A 161 -14.81 6.60 -5.37
C PHE A 161 -14.44 5.15 -5.71
N LEU A 162 -14.53 4.23 -4.76
CA LEU A 162 -14.22 2.82 -4.92
C LEU A 162 -15.43 1.97 -4.54
N ASP A 163 -15.78 1.05 -5.41
CA ASP A 163 -16.76 -0.01 -5.13
C ASP A 163 -16.04 -1.17 -4.40
N PRO A 164 -16.32 -1.39 -3.10
CA PRO A 164 -15.65 -2.43 -2.33
C PRO A 164 -15.89 -3.84 -2.87
N GLU A 165 -17.07 -4.09 -3.45
CA GLU A 165 -17.42 -5.39 -4.02
C GLU A 165 -16.64 -5.64 -5.31
N ALA A 166 -16.55 -4.64 -6.17
CA ALA A 166 -15.73 -4.73 -7.38
C ALA A 166 -14.23 -4.88 -7.07
N GLU A 167 -13.73 -4.25 -5.99
CA GLU A 167 -12.35 -4.44 -5.56
C GLU A 167 -12.12 -5.83 -4.97
N LEU A 168 -13.04 -6.33 -4.15
CA LEU A 168 -12.99 -7.69 -3.63
C LEU A 168 -12.99 -8.71 -4.77
N GLU A 169 -13.83 -8.55 -5.78
CA GLU A 169 -13.91 -9.46 -6.92
C GLU A 169 -12.59 -9.55 -7.69
N LYS A 170 -11.85 -8.44 -7.83
CA LYS A 170 -10.49 -8.46 -8.43
C LYS A 170 -9.53 -9.35 -7.63
N ASP A 171 -9.62 -9.31 -6.30
CA ASP A 171 -8.77 -10.14 -5.45
C ASP A 171 -9.21 -11.60 -5.46
N LEU A 172 -10.53 -11.87 -5.43
CA LEU A 172 -11.07 -13.23 -5.55
C LEU A 172 -10.72 -13.89 -6.90
N ALA A 173 -10.58 -13.09 -7.96
CA ALA A 173 -10.12 -13.59 -9.26
C ALA A 173 -8.71 -14.19 -9.19
N VAL A 174 -7.84 -13.74 -8.25
CA VAL A 174 -6.53 -14.36 -8.04
C VAL A 174 -6.70 -15.80 -7.54
N PHE A 175 -7.59 -16.03 -6.58
CA PHE A 175 -7.87 -17.38 -6.06
C PHE A 175 -8.45 -18.31 -7.13
N ARG A 176 -9.40 -17.81 -7.94
CA ARG A 176 -10.00 -18.60 -9.03
C ARG A 176 -9.00 -18.99 -10.10
N ARG A 177 -8.02 -18.12 -10.43
CA ARG A 177 -6.94 -18.46 -11.39
C ARG A 177 -6.05 -19.62 -10.93
N HIS A 178 -6.02 -19.88 -9.63
CA HIS A 178 -5.29 -20.98 -9.01
C HIS A 178 -6.19 -22.17 -8.62
N ASP A 179 -7.38 -22.27 -9.24
CA ASP A 179 -8.35 -23.36 -9.04
C ASP A 179 -8.78 -23.57 -7.58
N VAL A 180 -8.74 -22.51 -6.76
CA VAL A 180 -9.27 -22.57 -5.39
C VAL A 180 -10.77 -22.86 -5.44
N THR A 181 -11.24 -23.75 -4.58
CA THR A 181 -12.64 -24.18 -4.56
C THR A 181 -13.58 -23.00 -4.25
N GLU A 182 -14.73 -22.93 -4.96
CA GLU A 182 -15.68 -21.83 -4.78
C GLU A 182 -16.22 -21.76 -3.33
N ALA A 183 -16.42 -22.89 -2.67
CA ALA A 183 -16.83 -22.93 -1.27
C ALA A 183 -15.82 -22.23 -0.32
N PHE A 184 -14.52 -22.29 -0.63
CA PHE A 184 -13.51 -21.55 0.12
C PHE A 184 -13.60 -20.05 -0.16
N ILE A 185 -13.73 -19.67 -1.44
CA ILE A 185 -13.86 -18.28 -1.91
C ILE A 185 -15.09 -17.61 -1.29
N GLU A 186 -16.25 -18.30 -1.29
CA GLU A 186 -17.48 -17.83 -0.65
C GLU A 186 -17.28 -17.59 0.86
N ARG A 187 -16.59 -18.51 1.55
CA ARG A 187 -16.31 -18.35 2.98
C ARG A 187 -15.35 -17.19 3.25
N LEU A 188 -14.33 -17.00 2.42
CA LEU A 188 -13.43 -15.86 2.49
C LEU A 188 -14.25 -14.56 2.34
N ALA A 189 -15.06 -14.44 1.30
CA ALA A 189 -15.90 -13.27 1.02
C ALA A 189 -16.94 -12.99 2.12
N ALA A 190 -17.43 -14.04 2.79
CA ALA A 190 -18.37 -13.93 3.91
C ALA A 190 -17.69 -13.57 5.24
N THR A 191 -16.35 -13.71 5.36
CA THR A 191 -15.63 -13.41 6.61
C THR A 191 -15.52 -11.88 6.77
N PRO A 192 -16.09 -11.28 7.84
CA PRO A 192 -16.07 -9.84 8.03
C PRO A 192 -14.64 -9.28 8.14
N HIS A 193 -14.45 -8.03 7.72
CA HIS A 193 -13.14 -7.37 7.77
C HIS A 193 -12.55 -7.29 9.20
N GLU A 194 -13.40 -7.17 10.21
CA GLU A 194 -13.03 -7.05 11.61
C GLU A 194 -12.60 -8.38 12.25
N THR A 195 -12.73 -9.48 11.52
CA THR A 195 -12.37 -10.83 11.99
C THR A 195 -11.33 -11.44 11.05
N MET A 196 -10.66 -12.48 11.53
CA MET A 196 -9.69 -13.22 10.72
C MET A 196 -10.01 -14.72 10.83
N TRP A 197 -10.22 -15.36 9.68
CA TRP A 197 -10.39 -16.80 9.59
C TRP A 197 -9.06 -17.45 9.25
N PHE A 198 -8.63 -18.38 10.12
CA PHE A 198 -7.44 -19.21 9.91
C PHE A 198 -7.89 -20.67 9.67
N PRO A 199 -7.99 -21.11 8.42
CA PRO A 199 -8.29 -22.51 8.11
C PRO A 199 -7.15 -23.43 8.50
N SER A 200 -7.47 -24.69 8.82
CA SER A 200 -6.48 -25.73 9.07
C SER A 200 -5.68 -26.07 7.80
N PRO A 201 -4.44 -26.60 7.93
CA PRO A 201 -3.66 -27.04 6.76
C PRO A 201 -4.42 -28.03 5.88
N ALA A 202 -5.22 -28.91 6.48
CA ALA A 202 -6.05 -29.87 5.73
C ALA A 202 -7.18 -29.20 4.94
N GLU A 203 -7.78 -28.10 5.46
CA GLU A 203 -8.76 -27.30 4.71
C GLU A 203 -8.08 -26.56 3.55
N LEU A 204 -6.89 -25.98 3.78
CA LEU A 204 -6.12 -25.26 2.77
C LEU A 204 -5.70 -26.18 1.60
N LEU A 205 -5.23 -27.39 1.89
CA LEU A 205 -4.91 -28.39 0.86
C LEU A 205 -6.15 -28.80 0.07
N ARG A 206 -7.27 -29.12 0.75
CA ARG A 206 -8.52 -29.49 0.07
C ARG A 206 -9.08 -28.37 -0.80
N ALA A 207 -8.90 -27.13 -0.35
CA ALA A 207 -9.35 -25.96 -1.09
C ALA A 207 -8.40 -25.56 -2.24
N ARG A 208 -7.24 -26.20 -2.38
CA ARG A 208 -6.17 -25.86 -3.34
C ARG A 208 -5.56 -24.47 -3.11
N VAL A 209 -5.58 -23.99 -1.88
CA VAL A 209 -4.86 -22.78 -1.48
C VAL A 209 -3.39 -23.08 -1.26
N VAL A 210 -3.09 -24.23 -0.70
CA VAL A 210 -1.75 -24.76 -0.43
C VAL A 210 -1.52 -25.98 -1.34
N ASP A 211 -0.35 -26.04 -1.96
CA ASP A 211 0.05 -27.19 -2.77
C ASP A 211 0.83 -28.21 -1.92
N VAL A 212 1.70 -27.74 -1.02
CA VAL A 212 2.56 -28.60 -0.19
C VAL A 212 2.60 -28.07 1.25
N VAL A 213 2.37 -28.96 2.22
CA VAL A 213 2.67 -28.68 3.62
C VAL A 213 4.12 -29.14 3.89
N GLY A 214 5.01 -28.18 4.05
CA GLY A 214 6.46 -28.40 4.18
C GLY A 214 7.27 -27.23 3.66
N ARG A 215 8.55 -27.42 3.45
CA ARG A 215 9.48 -26.44 2.88
C ARG A 215 9.76 -26.72 1.40
N PRO A 216 10.12 -25.71 0.62
CA PRO A 216 10.79 -25.92 -0.66
C PRO A 216 12.10 -26.72 -0.47
N ASP A 217 12.43 -27.57 -1.44
CA ASP A 217 13.70 -28.33 -1.49
C ASP A 217 14.88 -27.41 -1.84
#